data_80e5d4ece7f539220c736462a529d89c
#
_entry.id   80e5d4ece7f539220c736462a529d89c
#
_cell.length_a   1.000
_cell.length_b   1.000
_cell.length_c   1.000
_cell.angle_alpha   90.00
_cell.angle_beta   90.00
_cell.angle_gamma   90.00
#
_symmetry.space_group_name_H-M   'P 1'
#
loop_
_entity.id
_entity.type
_entity.pdbx_description
1 polymer ?
#
loop_
_entity_poly.entity_id
_entity_poly.type
_entity_poly.pdbx_seq_one_letter_code
_entity_poly.pdbx_strand_id
1 'polypeptide(L)'
;MIKKKDIQFMNLCIAASTIFSTCAKKKYSAVLVDDSNHIVGFGYNGGPSGYVHCEDGGCPRLSQNSPSGSSYENCIAVHAEANAFLHSDYNLNAKKLYINGPPCFDCAKLIANSTVKKLYYINDTSYIKWKEIKSFLNNSGIETIEIQNASV
;
A
#
# COMPACT_ATOMS: atom_id res chain seq x y z
N MET A 1 12.35 11.84 -12.06
CA MET A 1 13.61 11.09 -11.87
C MET A 1 13.59 10.44 -10.50
N ILE A 2 13.91 9.16 -10.42
CA ILE A 2 14.00 8.39 -9.18
C ILE A 2 15.32 8.72 -8.50
N LYS A 3 15.25 9.14 -7.24
CA LYS A 3 16.45 9.50 -6.45
C LYS A 3 16.86 8.30 -5.57
N LYS A 4 18.10 8.31 -5.09
CA LYS A 4 18.58 7.28 -4.15
C LYS A 4 17.67 7.13 -2.92
N LYS A 5 17.15 8.25 -2.39
CA LYS A 5 16.20 8.25 -1.27
C LYS A 5 14.91 7.48 -1.59
N ASP A 6 14.39 7.62 -2.80
CA ASP A 6 13.16 6.94 -3.20
C ASP A 6 13.35 5.41 -3.20
N ILE A 7 14.53 4.96 -3.65
CA ILE A 7 14.90 3.53 -3.61
C ILE A 7 15.03 3.05 -2.15
N GLN A 8 15.64 3.85 -1.27
CA GLN A 8 15.79 3.51 0.15
C GLN A 8 14.42 3.37 0.84
N PHE A 9 13.49 4.28 0.60
CA PHE A 9 12.13 4.19 1.15
C PHE A 9 11.37 2.99 0.58
N MET A 10 11.54 2.68 -0.71
CA MET A 10 10.91 1.49 -1.28
C MET A 10 11.49 0.19 -0.69
N ASN A 11 12.80 0.13 -0.49
CA ASN A 11 13.44 -1.02 0.16
C ASN A 11 12.93 -1.20 1.60
N LEU A 12 12.79 -0.11 2.34
CA LEU A 12 12.17 -0.13 3.67
C LEU A 12 10.75 -0.67 3.60
N CYS A 13 9.96 -0.19 2.62
CA CYS A 13 8.59 -0.63 2.41
C CYS A 13 8.52 -2.13 2.13
N ILE A 14 9.37 -2.65 1.25
CA ILE A 14 9.44 -4.08 0.93
C ILE A 14 9.78 -4.91 2.16
N ALA A 15 10.82 -4.53 2.90
CA ALA A 15 11.24 -5.21 4.13
C ALA A 15 10.12 -5.21 5.18
N ALA A 16 9.50 -4.04 5.40
CA ALA A 16 8.42 -3.88 6.36
C ALA A 16 7.19 -4.73 6.01
N SER A 17 6.86 -4.89 4.74
CA SER A 17 5.74 -5.74 4.32
C SER A 17 5.92 -7.19 4.76
N THR A 18 7.13 -7.72 4.64
CA THR A 18 7.46 -9.08 5.06
C THR A 18 7.49 -9.22 6.58
N ILE A 19 7.97 -8.20 7.29
CA ILE A 19 8.13 -8.25 8.75
C ILE A 19 6.79 -8.12 9.47
N PHE A 20 5.93 -7.20 9.03
CA PHE A 20 4.76 -6.79 9.80
C PHE A 20 3.42 -7.28 9.25
N SER A 21 3.27 -7.45 7.93
CA SER A 21 1.98 -7.86 7.36
C SER A 21 1.53 -9.21 7.90
N THR A 22 0.29 -9.28 8.33
CA THR A 22 -0.36 -10.51 8.80
C THR A 22 -1.25 -11.17 7.76
N CYS A 23 -1.30 -10.63 6.54
CA CYS A 23 -2.06 -11.22 5.46
C CYS A 23 -1.41 -12.53 4.98
N ALA A 24 -2.22 -13.58 4.89
CA ALA A 24 -1.75 -14.90 4.47
C ALA A 24 -1.58 -15.03 2.94
N LYS A 25 -2.16 -14.10 2.17
CA LYS A 25 -2.13 -14.19 0.71
C LYS A 25 -1.08 -13.30 0.07
N LYS A 26 -1.08 -12.00 0.38
CA LYS A 26 -0.11 -11.02 -0.13
C LYS A 26 0.25 -10.03 0.96
N LYS A 27 1.53 -9.73 1.08
CA LYS A 27 2.07 -8.84 2.10
C LYS A 27 2.42 -7.48 1.50
N TYR A 28 1.75 -6.44 1.99
CA TYR A 28 1.98 -5.06 1.58
C TYR A 28 2.32 -4.18 2.77
N SER A 29 3.08 -3.14 2.51
CA SER A 29 3.23 -2.01 3.42
C SER A 29 3.14 -0.69 2.65
N ALA A 30 2.88 0.38 3.37
CA ALA A 30 2.80 1.73 2.83
C ALA A 30 3.54 2.69 3.76
N VAL A 31 4.38 3.54 3.19
CA VAL A 31 5.19 4.51 3.92
C VAL A 31 4.88 5.90 3.40
N LEU A 32 4.39 6.78 4.28
CA LEU A 32 4.11 8.18 3.99
C LEU A 32 5.30 9.04 4.41
N VAL A 33 5.74 9.91 3.52
CA VAL A 33 6.94 10.73 3.70
C VAL A 33 6.64 12.19 3.36
N ASP A 34 7.15 13.11 4.17
CA ASP A 34 7.04 14.56 3.92
C ASP A 34 8.12 15.06 2.94
N ASP A 35 8.09 16.37 2.63
CA ASP A 35 9.08 16.99 1.74
C ASP A 35 10.51 17.00 2.30
N SER A 36 10.65 16.86 3.62
CA SER A 36 11.95 16.81 4.30
C SER A 36 12.47 15.37 4.48
N ASN A 37 11.82 14.39 3.85
CA ASN A 37 12.14 12.96 3.93
C ASN A 37 11.98 12.35 5.34
N HIS A 38 11.05 12.88 6.14
CA HIS A 38 10.63 12.23 7.37
C HIS A 38 9.47 11.30 7.11
N ILE A 39 9.49 10.12 7.75
CA ILE A 39 8.35 9.21 7.74
C ILE A 39 7.28 9.78 8.66
N VAL A 40 6.10 10.05 8.12
CA VAL A 40 4.98 10.65 8.85
C VAL A 40 3.77 9.73 8.96
N GLY A 41 3.83 8.57 8.32
CA GLY A 41 2.81 7.53 8.43
C GLY A 41 3.35 6.21 7.92
N PHE A 42 2.87 5.13 8.51
CA PHE A 42 3.25 3.77 8.16
C PHE A 42 2.07 2.84 8.35
N GLY A 43 1.88 1.92 7.43
CA GLY A 43 0.87 0.89 7.53
C GLY A 43 1.29 -0.39 6.82
N TYR A 44 0.70 -1.48 7.24
CA TYR A 44 0.81 -2.78 6.59
C TYR A 44 -0.57 -3.42 6.53
N ASN A 45 -0.78 -4.36 5.62
CA ASN A 45 -2.09 -4.99 5.50
C ASN A 45 -2.24 -6.14 6.50
N GLY A 46 -3.44 -6.26 7.04
CA GLY A 46 -3.79 -7.29 8.02
C GLY A 46 -5.18 -7.08 8.58
N GLY A 47 -5.67 -8.07 9.30
CA GLY A 47 -6.96 -7.98 9.99
C GLY A 47 -6.98 -6.86 11.03
N PRO A 48 -8.17 -6.38 11.41
CA PRO A 48 -8.31 -5.35 12.43
C PRO A 48 -7.66 -5.74 13.75
N SER A 49 -7.20 -4.75 14.50
CA SER A 49 -6.64 -4.96 15.83
C SER A 49 -7.63 -5.70 16.73
N GLY A 50 -7.16 -6.73 17.42
CA GLY A 50 -7.99 -7.55 18.30
C GLY A 50 -8.72 -8.71 17.60
N TYR A 51 -8.65 -8.81 16.28
CA TYR A 51 -9.16 -9.95 15.52
C TYR A 51 -8.05 -10.99 15.28
N VAL A 52 -8.44 -12.24 15.05
CA VAL A 52 -7.47 -13.30 14.71
C VAL A 52 -6.75 -12.95 13.42
N HIS A 53 -5.41 -12.99 13.42
CA HIS A 53 -4.64 -12.67 12.22
C HIS A 53 -4.94 -13.62 11.07
N CYS A 54 -4.89 -13.11 9.86
CA CYS A 54 -5.15 -13.90 8.65
C CYS A 54 -4.21 -15.11 8.54
N GLU A 55 -2.94 -14.93 8.89
CA GLU A 55 -1.94 -16.02 8.90
C GLU A 55 -2.17 -17.05 10.01
N ASP A 56 -2.93 -16.71 11.04
CA ASP A 56 -3.28 -17.57 12.17
C ASP A 56 -4.70 -18.18 12.03
N GLY A 57 -5.24 -18.18 10.82
CA GLY A 57 -6.53 -18.81 10.51
C GLY A 57 -7.71 -17.85 10.47
N GLY A 58 -7.50 -16.54 10.64
CA GLY A 58 -8.56 -15.53 10.62
C GLY A 58 -9.08 -15.14 9.24
N CYS A 59 -8.47 -15.62 8.15
CA CYS A 59 -8.80 -15.21 6.80
C CYS A 59 -10.04 -15.96 6.25
N PRO A 60 -11.19 -15.30 6.05
CA PRO A 60 -12.39 -15.96 5.51
C PRO A 60 -12.17 -16.48 4.09
N ARG A 61 -11.33 -15.82 3.30
CA ARG A 61 -11.03 -16.23 1.92
C ARG A 61 -10.25 -17.55 1.86
N LEU A 62 -9.36 -17.80 2.82
CA LEU A 62 -8.65 -19.08 2.93
C LEU A 62 -9.56 -20.18 3.47
N SER A 63 -10.36 -19.92 4.50
CA SER A 63 -11.27 -20.89 5.08
C SER A 63 -12.37 -21.32 4.09
N GLN A 64 -12.75 -20.45 3.15
CA GLN A 64 -13.72 -20.71 2.09
C GLN A 64 -13.08 -21.20 0.78
N ASN A 65 -11.76 -21.45 0.77
CA ASN A 65 -11.00 -21.82 -0.44
C ASN A 65 -11.22 -20.88 -1.62
N SER A 66 -11.34 -19.58 -1.37
CA SER A 66 -11.57 -18.59 -2.42
C SER A 66 -10.39 -18.53 -3.38
N PRO A 67 -10.63 -18.59 -4.72
CA PRO A 67 -9.56 -18.44 -5.69
C PRO A 67 -8.82 -17.09 -5.55
N SER A 68 -7.55 -17.05 -5.96
CA SER A 68 -6.80 -15.82 -6.00
C SER A 68 -7.52 -14.77 -6.85
N GLY A 69 -7.61 -13.54 -6.34
CA GLY A 69 -8.29 -12.45 -7.03
C GLY A 69 -9.81 -12.45 -6.93
N SER A 70 -10.41 -13.30 -6.08
CA SER A 70 -11.86 -13.39 -5.89
C SER A 70 -12.26 -13.21 -4.43
N SER A 71 -13.57 -13.03 -4.20
CA SER A 71 -14.19 -12.93 -2.86
C SER A 71 -13.56 -11.83 -1.98
N TYR A 72 -13.20 -10.71 -2.60
CA TYR A 72 -12.63 -9.55 -1.86
C TYR A 72 -13.63 -8.94 -0.88
N GLU A 73 -14.92 -9.10 -1.12
CA GLU A 73 -15.98 -8.67 -0.21
C GLU A 73 -15.92 -9.40 1.15
N ASN A 74 -15.30 -10.57 1.20
CA ASN A 74 -15.08 -11.35 2.42
C ASN A 74 -13.71 -11.09 3.06
N CYS A 75 -12.88 -10.25 2.45
CA CYS A 75 -11.56 -9.93 2.98
C CYS A 75 -11.71 -9.00 4.18
N ILE A 76 -11.18 -9.42 5.34
CA ILE A 76 -11.20 -8.61 6.57
C ILE A 76 -9.95 -7.75 6.71
N ALA A 77 -8.96 -7.90 5.85
CA ALA A 77 -7.72 -7.15 5.94
C ALA A 77 -7.96 -5.66 5.66
N VAL A 78 -7.46 -4.82 6.55
CA VAL A 78 -7.31 -3.39 6.28
C VAL A 78 -6.09 -3.23 5.41
N HIS A 79 -6.21 -2.47 4.32
CA HIS A 79 -5.12 -2.28 3.38
C HIS A 79 -3.99 -1.43 3.98
N ALA A 80 -2.78 -1.65 3.51
CA ALA A 80 -1.59 -0.97 4.01
C ALA A 80 -1.70 0.55 3.90
N GLU A 81 -2.21 1.05 2.78
CA GLU A 81 -2.41 2.47 2.53
C GLU A 81 -3.42 3.09 3.51
N ALA A 82 -4.55 2.40 3.70
CA ALA A 82 -5.58 2.85 4.65
C ALA A 82 -5.01 2.89 6.07
N ASN A 83 -4.26 1.88 6.49
CA ASN A 83 -3.60 1.86 7.79
C ASN A 83 -2.55 2.98 7.93
N ALA A 84 -1.79 3.27 6.89
CA ALA A 84 -0.82 4.36 6.92
C ALA A 84 -1.48 5.72 7.17
N PHE A 85 -2.61 5.99 6.53
CA PHE A 85 -3.38 7.21 6.77
C PHE A 85 -4.07 7.21 8.13
N LEU A 86 -4.66 6.09 8.53
CA LEU A 86 -5.40 5.96 9.79
C LEU A 86 -4.51 6.18 11.02
N HIS A 87 -3.27 5.69 10.96
CA HIS A 87 -2.31 5.75 12.06
C HIS A 87 -1.28 6.88 11.91
N SER A 88 -1.50 7.80 10.99
CA SER A 88 -0.69 8.99 10.84
C SER A 88 -1.12 10.11 11.77
N ASP A 89 -0.25 11.11 11.97
CA ASP A 89 -0.61 12.32 12.69
C ASP A 89 -1.72 13.07 11.94
N TYR A 90 -2.65 13.67 12.66
CA TYR A 90 -3.72 14.51 12.10
C TYR A 90 -3.18 15.67 11.25
N ASN A 91 -2.05 16.24 11.65
CA ASN A 91 -1.36 17.29 10.88
C ASN A 91 -0.46 16.74 9.78
N LEU A 92 -0.78 15.56 9.29
CA LEU A 92 -0.05 14.88 8.25
C LEU A 92 0.24 15.79 7.06
N ASN A 93 1.52 16.01 6.77
CA ASN A 93 1.98 16.73 5.59
C ASN A 93 2.74 15.80 4.64
N ALA A 94 2.22 14.60 4.46
CA ALA A 94 2.79 13.63 3.53
C ALA A 94 2.69 14.16 2.10
N LYS A 95 3.78 14.08 1.36
CA LYS A 95 3.85 14.43 -0.06
C LYS A 95 4.14 13.25 -0.93
N LYS A 96 4.73 12.21 -0.37
CA LYS A 96 5.12 10.99 -1.07
C LYS A 96 4.55 9.76 -0.36
N LEU A 97 4.11 8.81 -1.14
CA LEU A 97 3.65 7.51 -0.66
C LEU A 97 4.43 6.41 -1.39
N TYR A 98 5.00 5.48 -0.64
CA TYR A 98 5.71 4.31 -1.16
C TYR A 98 4.90 3.07 -0.83
N ILE A 99 4.61 2.25 -1.83
CA ILE A 99 3.89 0.98 -1.68
C ILE A 99 4.59 -0.10 -2.50
N ASN A 100 4.73 -1.28 -1.96
CA ASN A 100 5.35 -2.40 -2.67
C ASN A 100 4.42 -3.13 -3.67
N GLY A 101 3.35 -2.48 -4.09
CA GLY A 101 2.43 -2.93 -5.13
C GLY A 101 1.47 -1.83 -5.56
N PRO A 102 0.73 -1.99 -6.66
CA PRO A 102 -0.27 -1.00 -7.07
C PRO A 102 -1.43 -0.94 -6.07
N PRO A 103 -1.95 0.25 -5.71
CA PRO A 103 -3.12 0.35 -4.86
C PRO A 103 -4.39 -0.11 -5.59
N CYS A 104 -5.37 -0.60 -4.83
CA CYS A 104 -6.71 -0.81 -5.34
C CYS A 104 -7.45 0.53 -5.53
N PHE A 105 -8.61 0.49 -6.16
CA PHE A 105 -9.36 1.72 -6.44
C PHE A 105 -9.82 2.45 -5.17
N ASP A 106 -10.23 1.71 -4.13
CA ASP A 106 -10.63 2.33 -2.87
C ASP A 106 -9.47 3.07 -2.20
N CYS A 107 -8.28 2.46 -2.18
CA CYS A 107 -7.09 3.14 -1.67
C CYS A 107 -6.67 4.30 -2.58
N ALA A 108 -6.82 4.18 -3.89
CA ALA A 108 -6.54 5.27 -4.82
C ALA A 108 -7.40 6.51 -4.53
N LYS A 109 -8.68 6.33 -4.18
CA LYS A 109 -9.55 7.43 -3.76
C LYS A 109 -9.04 8.13 -2.49
N LEU A 110 -8.60 7.36 -1.51
CA LEU A 110 -7.98 7.92 -0.29
C LEU A 110 -6.72 8.73 -0.62
N ILE A 111 -5.85 8.17 -1.46
CA ILE A 111 -4.62 8.85 -1.89
C ILE A 111 -4.96 10.15 -2.62
N ALA A 112 -5.90 10.12 -3.57
CA ALA A 112 -6.31 11.28 -4.33
C ALA A 112 -6.89 12.40 -3.45
N ASN A 113 -7.56 12.03 -2.34
CA ASN A 113 -8.16 12.98 -1.40
C ASN A 113 -7.20 13.41 -0.28
N SER A 114 -5.95 12.98 -0.31
CA SER A 114 -4.92 13.30 0.68
C SER A 114 -3.99 14.43 0.23
N THR A 115 -2.98 14.71 1.04
CA THR A 115 -1.92 15.69 0.71
C THR A 115 -0.82 15.11 -0.18
N VAL A 116 -0.86 13.80 -0.48
CA VAL A 116 0.13 13.10 -1.32
C VAL A 116 0.11 13.68 -2.75
N LYS A 117 1.29 13.86 -3.31
CA LYS A 117 1.49 14.32 -4.70
C LYS A 117 2.23 13.32 -5.57
N LYS A 118 2.98 12.42 -4.95
CA LYS A 118 3.75 11.38 -5.66
C LYS A 118 3.51 10.02 -5.04
N LEU A 119 3.13 9.07 -5.89
CA LEU A 119 3.00 7.66 -5.53
C LEU A 119 4.13 6.87 -6.18
N TYR A 120 4.97 6.25 -5.37
CA TYR A 120 5.99 5.32 -5.81
C TYR A 120 5.48 3.89 -5.58
N TYR A 121 5.58 3.04 -6.58
CA TYR A 121 5.05 1.68 -6.50
C TYR A 121 5.95 0.67 -7.22
N ILE A 122 5.85 -0.60 -6.83
CA ILE A 122 6.38 -1.74 -7.58
C ILE A 122 5.24 -2.25 -8.47
N ASN A 123 5.50 -2.44 -9.76
CA ASN A 123 4.48 -2.91 -10.68
C ASN A 123 4.12 -4.38 -10.44
N ASP A 124 2.85 -4.69 -10.60
CA ASP A 124 2.33 -6.06 -10.65
C ASP A 124 1.61 -6.24 -11.99
N THR A 125 2.27 -6.88 -12.94
CA THR A 125 1.74 -7.08 -14.30
C THR A 125 0.48 -7.95 -14.32
N SER A 126 0.23 -8.72 -13.26
CA SER A 126 -1.00 -9.51 -13.11
C SER A 126 -2.22 -8.67 -12.72
N TYR A 127 -2.01 -7.45 -12.24
CA TYR A 127 -3.10 -6.57 -11.79
C TYR A 127 -3.62 -5.70 -12.95
N ILE A 128 -4.54 -6.25 -13.71
CA ILE A 128 -5.07 -5.64 -14.95
C ILE A 128 -5.81 -4.32 -14.72
N LYS A 129 -6.42 -4.11 -13.55
CA LYS A 129 -7.13 -2.87 -13.22
C LYS A 129 -6.19 -1.68 -12.99
N TRP A 130 -4.90 -1.91 -12.84
CA TRP A 130 -3.93 -0.86 -12.52
C TRP A 130 -3.91 0.26 -13.55
N LYS A 131 -4.05 -0.06 -14.83
CA LYS A 131 -4.05 0.96 -15.91
C LYS A 131 -5.11 2.03 -15.68
N GLU A 132 -6.33 1.63 -15.33
CA GLU A 132 -7.45 2.55 -15.08
C GLU A 132 -7.24 3.34 -13.80
N ILE A 133 -6.79 2.66 -12.73
CA ILE A 133 -6.50 3.29 -11.44
C ILE A 133 -5.39 4.32 -11.56
N LYS A 134 -4.33 3.99 -12.31
CA LYS A 134 -3.23 4.91 -12.60
C LYS A 134 -3.71 6.16 -13.31
N SER A 135 -4.57 6.00 -14.31
CA SER A 135 -5.18 7.12 -15.03
C SER A 135 -6.01 8.00 -14.08
N PHE A 136 -6.81 7.40 -13.22
CA PHE A 136 -7.58 8.12 -12.20
C PHE A 136 -6.67 8.93 -11.27
N LEU A 137 -5.59 8.35 -10.76
CA LEU A 137 -4.63 9.03 -9.89
C LEU A 137 -3.95 10.20 -10.61
N ASN A 138 -3.47 9.98 -11.83
CA ASN A 138 -2.83 11.03 -12.61
C ASN A 138 -3.79 12.19 -12.92
N ASN A 139 -5.04 11.89 -13.23
CA ASN A 139 -6.09 12.91 -13.44
C ASN A 139 -6.46 13.65 -12.15
N SER A 140 -6.18 13.05 -11.00
CA SER A 140 -6.37 13.66 -9.68
C SER A 140 -5.15 14.46 -9.21
N GLY A 141 -4.14 14.63 -10.07
CA GLY A 141 -2.93 15.38 -9.74
C GLY A 141 -1.85 14.60 -8.99
N ILE A 142 -1.96 13.28 -8.95
CA ILE A 142 -0.96 12.40 -8.33
C ILE A 142 -0.01 11.90 -9.42
N GLU A 143 1.26 12.21 -9.30
CA GLU A 143 2.29 11.63 -10.15
C GLU A 143 2.57 10.18 -9.71
N THR A 144 2.42 9.23 -10.62
CA THR A 144 2.68 7.81 -10.34
C THR A 144 4.04 7.39 -10.91
N ILE A 145 4.91 6.84 -10.07
CA ILE A 145 6.30 6.54 -10.41
C ILE A 145 6.58 5.07 -10.10
N GLU A 146 6.88 4.30 -11.12
CA GLU A 146 7.27 2.90 -10.98
C GLU A 146 8.73 2.80 -10.57
N ILE A 147 9.02 2.06 -9.51
CA ILE A 147 10.38 1.64 -9.14
C ILE A 147 10.57 0.20 -9.59
N GLN A 148 11.46 0.01 -10.56
CA GLN A 148 11.85 -1.32 -11.02
C GLN A 148 12.99 -1.83 -10.14
N ASN A 149 12.79 -3.01 -9.54
CA ASN A 149 13.79 -3.71 -8.72
C ASN A 149 14.56 -2.79 -7.75
N ALA A 150 13.97 -2.57 -6.61
CA ALA A 150 14.71 -2.04 -5.47
C ALA A 150 15.73 -3.11 -5.01
N SER A 151 16.76 -3.33 -5.81
CA SER A 151 17.89 -4.15 -5.37
C SER A 151 18.71 -3.35 -4.39
N VAL A 152 18.91 -3.95 -3.25
CA VAL A 152 19.79 -3.45 -2.19
C VAL A 152 21.23 -3.42 -2.72
#